data_a67624517ff9ec2806b05793f9e41f36
#
_entry.id   a67624517ff9ec2806b05793f9e41f36
#
_cell.length_a   1.000
_cell.length_b   1.000
_cell.length_c   1.000
_cell.angle_alpha   90.00
_cell.angle_beta   90.00
_cell.angle_gamma   90.00
#
_symmetry.space_group_name_H-M   'P 1'
#
loop_
_entity.id
_entity.type
_entity.pdbx_description
1 polymer ?
#
loop_
_entity_poly.entity_id
_entity_poly.type
_entity_poly.pdbx_seq_one_letter_code
_entity_poly.pdbx_strand_id
1 'polypeptide(L)'
;MEQIRETIRDVGLDPEDKRHFSKYSLGMKQRLGIAAAIMEKPELILLDEPTNALDEKGVAEICSLIRKEKERGALIVIACHDADILEDLADEIYTIYEGKVERKR
;
A
#
# COMPACT_ATOMS: atom_id res chain seq x y z
N MET A 1 16.29 13.83 -3.83
CA MET A 1 16.25 13.58 -2.36
C MET A 1 14.97 14.08 -1.72
N GLU A 2 14.46 15.22 -2.11
CA GLU A 2 13.19 15.73 -1.58
C GLU A 2 12.01 14.81 -1.88
N GLN A 3 11.99 14.21 -3.07
CA GLN A 3 10.93 13.25 -3.44
C GLN A 3 10.93 12.03 -2.51
N ILE A 4 12.10 11.54 -2.13
CA ILE A 4 12.21 10.42 -1.20
C ILE A 4 11.66 10.79 0.17
N ARG A 5 12.01 11.98 0.67
CA ARG A 5 11.53 12.47 1.96
C ARG A 5 10.01 12.64 1.98
N GLU A 6 9.46 13.24 0.92
CA GLU A 6 8.01 13.40 0.79
C GLU A 6 7.30 12.04 0.81
N THR A 7 7.80 11.08 0.05
CA THR A 7 7.19 9.75 -0.03
C THR A 7 7.23 9.05 1.33
N ILE A 8 8.33 9.17 2.05
CA ILE A 8 8.46 8.59 3.39
C ILE A 8 7.43 9.21 4.34
N ARG A 9 7.24 10.53 4.29
CA ARG A 9 6.20 11.20 5.08
C ARG A 9 4.80 10.76 4.68
N ASP A 10 4.56 10.60 3.38
CA ASP A 10 3.25 10.20 2.86
C ASP A 10 2.80 8.84 3.37
N VAL A 11 3.73 7.92 3.61
CA VAL A 11 3.39 6.61 4.19
C VAL A 11 3.38 6.63 5.72
N GLY A 12 3.52 7.80 6.34
CA GLY A 12 3.41 7.94 7.79
C GLY A 12 4.70 7.66 8.55
N LEU A 13 5.84 7.72 7.89
CA LEU A 13 7.14 7.54 8.52
C LEU A 13 7.88 8.88 8.63
N ASP A 14 8.84 8.93 9.56
CA ASP A 14 9.69 10.09 9.75
C ASP A 14 10.97 9.93 8.94
N PRO A 15 11.21 10.78 7.91
CA PRO A 15 12.43 10.68 7.10
C PRO A 15 13.72 11.00 7.89
N GLU A 16 13.58 11.60 9.07
CA GLU A 16 14.72 11.90 9.95
C GLU A 16 15.00 10.78 10.95
N ASP A 17 14.23 9.71 10.96
CA ASP A 17 14.44 8.57 11.85
C ASP A 17 15.74 7.88 11.49
N LYS A 18 16.66 7.83 12.46
CA LYS A 18 18.00 7.28 12.27
C LYS A 18 18.12 5.82 12.69
N ARG A 19 17.03 5.20 13.08
CA ARG A 19 17.06 3.77 13.43
C ARG A 19 17.39 2.94 12.19
N HIS A 20 18.14 1.88 12.40
CA HIS A 20 18.39 0.92 11.32
C HIS A 20 17.07 0.22 10.97
N PHE A 21 16.92 -0.17 9.70
CA PHE A 21 15.73 -0.89 9.23
C PHE A 21 15.41 -2.12 10.10
N SER A 22 16.43 -2.82 10.59
CA SER A 22 16.23 -3.98 11.47
C SER A 22 15.54 -3.63 12.80
N LYS A 23 15.54 -2.36 13.19
CA LYS A 23 14.87 -1.88 14.41
C LYS A 23 13.44 -1.41 14.16
N TYR A 24 13.01 -1.39 12.92
CA TYR A 24 11.67 -0.97 12.57
C TYR A 24 10.65 -2.04 12.98
N SER A 25 9.47 -1.62 13.43
CA SER A 25 8.35 -2.52 13.65
C SER A 25 7.89 -3.10 12.30
N LEU A 26 7.10 -4.17 12.36
CA LEU A 26 6.53 -4.76 11.13
C LEU A 26 5.72 -3.72 10.35
N GLY A 27 4.89 -2.91 11.05
CA GLY A 27 4.13 -1.84 10.41
C GLY A 27 5.00 -0.79 9.75
N MET A 28 6.14 -0.43 10.37
CA MET A 28 7.10 0.52 9.79
C MET A 28 7.75 -0.06 8.54
N LYS A 29 8.09 -1.35 8.55
CA LYS A 29 8.65 -2.03 7.37
C LYS A 29 7.63 -2.08 6.24
N GLN A 30 6.36 -2.31 6.58
CA GLN A 30 5.27 -2.32 5.60
C GLN A 30 5.14 -0.96 4.93
N ARG A 31 5.13 0.11 5.73
CA ARG A 31 5.03 1.48 5.21
C ARG A 31 6.21 1.84 4.31
N LEU A 32 7.42 1.43 4.68
CA LEU A 32 8.61 1.68 3.88
C LEU A 32 8.55 0.93 2.54
N GLY A 33 8.04 -0.31 2.55
CA GLY A 33 7.84 -1.08 1.32
C GLY A 33 6.88 -0.40 0.36
N ILE A 34 5.80 0.15 0.88
CA ILE A 34 4.83 0.89 0.07
C ILE A 34 5.46 2.17 -0.48
N ALA A 35 6.23 2.89 0.34
CA ALA A 35 6.95 4.08 -0.11
C ALA A 35 7.88 3.76 -1.28
N ALA A 36 8.61 2.66 -1.18
CA ALA A 36 9.51 2.23 -2.26
C ALA A 36 8.73 1.93 -3.54
N ALA A 37 7.54 1.33 -3.43
CA ALA A 37 6.72 0.98 -4.58
C ALA A 37 6.18 2.21 -5.32
N ILE A 38 5.88 3.30 -4.63
CA ILE A 38 5.22 4.47 -5.22
C ILE A 38 6.15 5.66 -5.49
N MET A 39 7.37 5.63 -4.96
CA MET A 39 8.29 6.77 -4.99
C MET A 39 8.55 7.34 -6.38
N GLU A 40 8.69 6.49 -7.37
CA GLU A 40 8.99 6.90 -8.75
C GLU A 40 7.71 7.17 -9.55
N LYS A 41 6.55 7.17 -8.93
CA LYS A 41 5.24 7.36 -9.54
C LYS A 41 5.02 6.44 -10.74
N PRO A 42 5.14 5.12 -10.55
CA PRO A 42 5.02 4.17 -11.65
C PRO A 42 3.59 4.08 -12.17
N GLU A 43 3.44 3.59 -13.40
CA GLU A 43 2.13 3.37 -14.00
C GLU A 43 1.46 2.12 -13.45
N LEU A 44 2.24 1.17 -12.95
CA LEU A 44 1.75 -0.08 -12.36
C LEU A 44 2.30 -0.24 -10.96
N ILE A 45 1.41 -0.46 -10.00
CA ILE A 45 1.77 -0.67 -8.60
C ILE A 45 1.20 -2.01 -8.16
N LEU A 46 2.07 -2.89 -7.66
CA LEU A 46 1.68 -4.20 -7.12
C LEU A 46 1.87 -4.18 -5.61
N LEU A 47 0.81 -4.44 -4.86
CA LEU A 47 0.84 -4.44 -3.40
C LEU A 47 0.32 -5.77 -2.87
N ASP A 48 1.07 -6.38 -1.96
CA ASP A 48 0.68 -7.62 -1.30
C ASP A 48 0.38 -7.33 0.17
N GLU A 49 -0.87 -7.52 0.56
CA GLU A 49 -1.36 -7.26 1.92
C GLU A 49 -0.90 -5.90 2.46
N PRO A 50 -1.21 -4.79 1.75
CA PRO A 50 -0.61 -3.48 2.09
C PRO A 50 -1.01 -2.92 3.45
N THR A 51 -2.11 -3.38 4.03
CA THR A 51 -2.58 -2.90 5.33
C THR A 51 -2.27 -3.85 6.47
N ASN A 52 -1.61 -4.98 6.18
CA ASN A 52 -1.26 -5.96 7.20
C ASN A 52 -0.32 -5.33 8.25
N ALA A 53 -0.52 -5.68 9.52
CA ALA A 53 0.28 -5.18 10.65
C ALA A 53 0.12 -3.68 10.94
N LEU A 54 -0.89 -3.03 10.39
CA LEU A 54 -1.20 -1.62 10.66
C LEU A 54 -2.41 -1.50 11.57
N ASP A 55 -2.43 -0.45 12.41
CA ASP A 55 -3.60 -0.09 13.21
C ASP A 55 -4.63 0.64 12.34
N GLU A 56 -5.79 0.96 12.91
CA GLU A 56 -6.87 1.63 12.16
C GLU A 56 -6.40 2.91 11.47
N LYS A 57 -5.61 3.71 12.17
CA LYS A 57 -5.09 4.96 11.61
C LYS A 57 -4.16 4.68 10.45
N GLY A 58 -3.27 3.70 10.61
CA GLY A 58 -2.35 3.30 9.56
C GLY A 58 -3.07 2.74 8.33
N VAL A 59 -4.11 1.94 8.54
CA VAL A 59 -4.94 1.43 7.45
C VAL A 59 -5.57 2.58 6.67
N ALA A 60 -6.16 3.55 7.38
CA ALA A 60 -6.79 4.70 6.73
C ALA A 60 -5.79 5.52 5.92
N GLU A 61 -4.60 5.74 6.47
CA GLU A 61 -3.53 6.49 5.78
C GLU A 61 -3.09 5.79 4.50
N ILE A 62 -2.88 4.48 4.56
CA ILE A 62 -2.44 3.70 3.39
C ILE A 62 -3.56 3.62 2.34
N CYS A 63 -4.80 3.43 2.75
CA CYS A 63 -5.93 3.41 1.81
C CYS A 63 -6.08 4.75 1.10
N SER A 64 -5.91 5.86 1.83
CA SER A 64 -5.94 7.20 1.24
C SER A 64 -4.84 7.39 0.20
N LEU A 65 -3.65 6.90 0.50
CA LEU A 65 -2.51 6.97 -0.41
C LEU A 65 -2.76 6.15 -1.68
N ILE A 66 -3.32 4.96 -1.54
CA ILE A 66 -3.68 4.11 -2.68
C ILE A 66 -4.68 4.83 -3.59
N ARG A 67 -5.72 5.44 -3.00
CA ARG A 67 -6.69 6.22 -3.78
C ARG A 67 -6.04 7.36 -4.54
N LYS A 68 -5.09 8.03 -3.90
CA LYS A 68 -4.36 9.15 -4.52
C LYS A 68 -3.56 8.67 -5.73
N GLU A 69 -2.90 7.51 -5.62
CA GLU A 69 -2.15 6.94 -6.74
C GLU A 69 -3.09 6.50 -7.87
N LYS A 70 -4.25 5.98 -7.54
CA LYS A 70 -5.27 5.65 -8.53
C LYS A 70 -5.76 6.90 -9.26
N GLU A 71 -6.04 7.97 -8.53
CA GLU A 71 -6.49 9.24 -9.12
C GLU A 71 -5.45 9.83 -10.06
N ARG A 72 -4.18 9.61 -9.78
CA ARG A 72 -3.08 10.00 -10.65
C ARG A 72 -3.07 9.22 -11.97
N GLY A 73 -3.76 8.11 -12.02
CA GLY A 73 -3.85 7.28 -13.22
C GLY A 73 -3.06 5.96 -13.15
N ALA A 74 -2.51 5.61 -11.99
CA ALA A 74 -1.81 4.34 -11.84
C ALA A 74 -2.78 3.16 -11.87
N LEU A 75 -2.34 2.05 -12.46
CA LEU A 75 -3.03 0.77 -12.33
C LEU A 75 -2.50 0.10 -11.06
N ILE A 76 -3.39 -0.21 -10.14
CA ILE A 76 -3.00 -0.79 -8.86
C ILE A 76 -3.59 -2.19 -8.73
N VAL A 77 -2.73 -3.16 -8.46
CA VAL A 77 -3.13 -4.54 -8.20
C VAL A 77 -2.81 -4.86 -6.75
N ILE A 78 -3.82 -5.27 -6.00
CA ILE A 78 -3.70 -5.54 -4.58
C ILE A 78 -4.09 -6.99 -4.29
N ALA A 79 -3.21 -7.73 -3.64
CA ALA A 79 -3.53 -9.05 -3.08
C ALA A 79 -3.87 -8.83 -1.61
N CYS A 80 -5.09 -9.15 -1.21
CA CYS A 80 -5.58 -8.85 0.13
C CYS A 80 -6.68 -9.82 0.55
N HIS A 81 -6.71 -10.19 1.83
CA HIS A 81 -7.76 -11.05 2.39
C HIS A 81 -8.88 -10.26 3.08
N ASP A 82 -8.70 -8.95 3.25
CA ASP A 82 -9.69 -8.11 3.91
C ASP A 82 -10.75 -7.65 2.91
N ALA A 83 -11.94 -8.25 2.98
CA ALA A 83 -13.03 -7.96 2.06
C ALA A 83 -13.50 -6.51 2.13
N ASP A 84 -13.51 -5.92 3.33
CA ASP A 84 -13.96 -4.53 3.51
C ASP A 84 -13.03 -3.55 2.81
N ILE A 85 -11.72 -3.79 2.89
CA ILE A 85 -10.73 -2.96 2.21
C ILE A 85 -10.87 -3.09 0.70
N LEU A 86 -11.04 -4.31 0.20
CA LEU A 86 -11.21 -4.54 -1.23
C LEU A 86 -12.47 -3.86 -1.75
N GLU A 87 -13.58 -3.97 -1.04
CA GLU A 87 -14.83 -3.31 -1.46
C GLU A 87 -14.69 -1.79 -1.50
N ASP A 88 -13.94 -1.23 -0.56
CA ASP A 88 -13.73 0.21 -0.47
C ASP A 88 -12.82 0.74 -1.57
N LEU A 89 -11.76 0.01 -1.91
CA LEU A 89 -10.73 0.50 -2.83
C LEU A 89 -10.86 0.03 -4.28
N ALA A 90 -11.35 -1.18 -4.51
CA ALA A 90 -11.23 -1.82 -5.81
C ALA A 90 -12.37 -1.49 -6.76
N ASP A 91 -12.03 -1.31 -8.02
CA ASP A 91 -13.03 -1.22 -9.11
C ASP A 91 -13.43 -2.61 -9.56
N GLU A 92 -12.48 -3.55 -9.58
CA GLU A 92 -12.68 -4.94 -9.96
C GLU A 92 -12.09 -5.86 -8.90
N ILE A 93 -12.80 -6.90 -8.55
CA ILE A 93 -12.37 -7.87 -7.54
C ILE A 93 -12.42 -9.27 -8.13
N TYR A 94 -11.31 -10.01 -7.94
CA TYR A 94 -11.18 -11.39 -8.39
C TYR A 94 -10.84 -12.28 -7.21
N THR A 95 -11.45 -13.44 -7.13
CA THR A 95 -11.11 -14.46 -6.15
C THR A 95 -10.31 -15.55 -6.82
N ILE A 96 -9.19 -15.95 -6.21
CA ILE A 96 -8.35 -17.05 -6.70
C ILE A 96 -8.45 -18.18 -5.67
N TYR A 97 -8.89 -19.35 -6.10
CA TYR A 97 -9.04 -20.50 -5.24
C TYR A 97 -8.71 -21.78 -6.02
N GLU A 98 -7.78 -22.57 -5.50
CA GLU A 98 -7.35 -23.82 -6.11
C GLU A 98 -7.06 -23.69 -7.61
N GLY A 99 -6.33 -22.62 -7.98
CA GLY A 99 -5.94 -22.38 -9.37
C GLY A 99 -7.05 -21.83 -10.25
N LYS A 100 -8.22 -21.57 -9.70
CA LYS A 100 -9.36 -20.98 -10.44
C LYS A 100 -9.50 -19.51 -10.11
N VAL A 101 -9.84 -18.71 -11.11
CA VAL A 101 -10.08 -17.27 -10.98
C VAL A 101 -11.54 -16.98 -11.22
N GLU A 102 -12.17 -16.28 -10.29
CA GLU A 102 -13.59 -15.89 -10.41
C GLU A 102 -13.71 -14.39 -10.17
N ARG A 103 -14.39 -13.69 -11.09
CA ARG A 103 -14.66 -12.27 -10.94
C ARG A 103 -15.82 -12.05 -9.99
N LYS A 104 -15.64 -11.20 -8.96
CA LYS A 104 -16.67 -10.86 -7.99
C LYS A 104 -17.32 -9.50 -8.27
N ARG A 105 -16.60 -8.59 -8.94
CA ARG A 105 -17.13 -7.26 -9.22
C ARG A 105 -16.62 -6.67 -10.53
#